data_e37eda66dc3637d4cc0a22a7bdb67e25
#
_entry.id   e37eda66dc3637d4cc0a22a7bdb67e25
#
_cell.length_a   1.000
_cell.length_b   1.000
_cell.length_c   1.000
_cell.angle_alpha   90.00
_cell.angle_beta   90.00
_cell.angle_gamma   90.00
#
_symmetry.space_group_name_H-M   'P 1'
#
loop_
_entity.id
_entity.type
_entity.pdbx_description
1 polymer ?
#
loop_
_entity_poly.entity_id
_entity_poly.type
_entity_poly.pdbx_seq_one_letter_code
_entity_poly.pdbx_strand_id
1 'polypeptide(L)'
;MPNILVTNDDGIFAPGLRALALGLANIGSVTVVAPSSERSAAAQSLTLRKPIFCEQIAEREWAVDGTPADAMILAFHSLLRQRPDLVVSGINPGGNLGENVYYSGTVGAAMEAAINHVPAIAVSIVYRGKTFDYQPAVKFIERLAPLILKEGLPPGVLLNVNIPHTWKGSVRFTRQSPKITRNVLERREDPRGRTYYWLHEQKLLEGIDPDTDYAAIAENAIS
;
A
#
# COMPACT_ATOMS: atom_id res chain seq x y z
N MET A 1 -22.48 11.52 -1.37
CA MET A 1 -21.11 11.40 -0.84
C MET A 1 -20.37 10.38 -1.69
N PRO A 2 -19.10 10.58 -2.02
CA PRO A 2 -18.32 9.59 -2.77
C PRO A 2 -18.16 8.28 -1.96
N ASN A 3 -18.09 7.15 -2.67
CA ASN A 3 -17.81 5.85 -2.09
C ASN A 3 -16.30 5.59 -2.15
N ILE A 4 -15.66 5.38 -1.02
CA ILE A 4 -14.23 5.15 -0.92
C ILE A 4 -13.99 3.73 -0.40
N LEU A 5 -13.23 2.94 -1.15
CA LEU A 5 -12.77 1.63 -0.72
C LEU A 5 -11.37 1.75 -0.13
N VAL A 6 -11.18 1.25 1.08
CA VAL A 6 -9.90 1.22 1.78
C VAL A 6 -9.45 -0.23 1.96
N THR A 7 -8.19 -0.49 1.67
CA THR A 7 -7.55 -1.81 1.78
C THR A 7 -6.09 -1.69 2.20
N ASN A 8 -5.38 -2.79 2.40
CA ASN A 8 -3.95 -2.88 2.67
C ASN A 8 -3.42 -4.32 2.48
N ASP A 9 -2.15 -4.55 2.82
CA ASP A 9 -1.52 -5.87 2.94
C ASP A 9 -1.11 -6.23 4.38
N ASP A 10 -1.17 -5.28 5.32
CA ASP A 10 -0.85 -5.52 6.74
C ASP A 10 -1.99 -6.22 7.51
N GLY A 11 -3.18 -6.29 6.92
CA GLY A 11 -4.36 -6.92 7.49
C GLY A 11 -5.40 -5.94 8.02
N ILE A 12 -6.64 -6.45 8.18
CA ILE A 12 -7.85 -5.68 8.50
C ILE A 12 -7.77 -4.91 9.83
N PHE A 13 -6.98 -5.39 10.79
CA PHE A 13 -6.80 -4.76 12.10
C PHE A 13 -5.56 -3.87 12.18
N ALA A 14 -4.80 -3.72 11.09
CA ALA A 14 -3.58 -2.93 11.08
C ALA A 14 -3.85 -1.46 11.44
N PRO A 15 -3.02 -0.84 12.33
CA PRO A 15 -3.23 0.54 12.77
C PRO A 15 -3.23 1.56 11.64
N GLY A 16 -2.38 1.34 10.60
CA GLY A 16 -2.31 2.20 9.42
C GLY A 16 -3.61 2.22 8.61
N LEU A 17 -4.23 1.04 8.42
CA LEU A 17 -5.54 0.91 7.76
C LEU A 17 -6.63 1.65 8.55
N ARG A 18 -6.66 1.47 9.86
CA ARG A 18 -7.63 2.11 10.74
C ARG A 18 -7.51 3.62 10.73
N ALA A 19 -6.27 4.13 10.82
CA ALA A 19 -6.02 5.57 10.74
C ALA A 19 -6.47 6.17 9.40
N LEU A 20 -6.20 5.47 8.30
CA LEU A 20 -6.60 5.87 6.95
C LEU A 20 -8.13 5.89 6.79
N ALA A 21 -8.81 4.82 7.22
CA ALA A 21 -10.26 4.72 7.13
C ALA A 21 -10.97 5.81 7.93
N LEU A 22 -10.48 6.14 9.14
CA LEU A 22 -11.01 7.22 9.98
C LEU A 22 -10.83 8.60 9.34
N GLY A 23 -9.66 8.89 8.77
CA GLY A 23 -9.40 10.15 8.06
C GLY A 23 -10.32 10.33 6.85
N LEU A 24 -10.46 9.30 6.05
CA LEU A 24 -11.29 9.34 4.83
C LEU A 24 -12.81 9.38 5.12
N ALA A 25 -13.26 8.97 6.30
CA ALA A 25 -14.68 9.04 6.69
C ALA A 25 -15.24 10.46 6.70
N ASN A 26 -14.40 11.50 6.83
CA ASN A 26 -14.80 12.90 6.72
C ASN A 26 -15.01 13.33 5.25
N ILE A 27 -14.53 12.56 4.29
CA ILE A 27 -14.56 12.89 2.86
C ILE A 27 -15.68 12.13 2.15
N GLY A 28 -15.88 10.87 2.51
CA GLY A 28 -16.81 10.00 1.81
C GLY A 28 -17.32 8.84 2.65
N SER A 29 -18.16 8.03 2.02
CA SER A 29 -18.65 6.78 2.60
C SER A 29 -17.59 5.71 2.47
N VAL A 30 -16.92 5.37 3.57
CA VAL A 30 -15.81 4.41 3.59
C VAL A 30 -16.33 2.98 3.71
N THR A 31 -15.77 2.09 2.90
CA THR A 31 -15.87 0.64 3.02
C THR A 31 -14.46 0.08 3.15
N VAL A 32 -14.26 -0.88 4.05
CA VAL A 32 -12.97 -1.52 4.26
C VAL A 32 -13.06 -2.99 3.84
N VAL A 33 -12.18 -3.40 2.93
CA VAL A 33 -12.02 -4.81 2.54
C VAL A 33 -10.53 -5.10 2.49
N ALA A 34 -10.05 -5.94 3.39
CA ALA A 34 -8.63 -6.21 3.54
C ALA A 34 -8.35 -7.66 3.95
N PRO A 35 -7.13 -8.16 3.75
CA PRO A 35 -6.73 -9.47 4.26
C PRO A 35 -6.99 -9.62 5.76
N SER A 36 -7.38 -10.81 6.19
CA SER A 36 -7.62 -11.14 7.60
C SER A 36 -6.34 -11.08 8.46
N SER A 37 -5.18 -11.26 7.82
CA SER A 37 -3.84 -11.21 8.42
C SER A 37 -2.84 -10.58 7.46
N GLU A 38 -1.66 -10.22 7.97
CA GLU A 38 -0.55 -9.69 7.18
C GLU A 38 -0.18 -10.59 6.01
N ARG A 39 0.03 -9.96 4.83
CA ARG A 39 0.40 -10.57 3.54
C ARG A 39 1.58 -9.84 2.91
N SER A 40 2.60 -9.59 3.68
CA SER A 40 3.83 -8.90 3.21
C SER A 40 4.45 -9.61 2.01
N ALA A 41 4.98 -8.83 1.07
CA ALA A 41 5.57 -9.30 -0.18
C ALA A 41 4.63 -10.16 -1.06
N ALA A 42 3.32 -10.01 -0.92
CA ALA A 42 2.34 -10.73 -1.73
C ALA A 42 2.30 -10.23 -3.19
N ALA A 43 2.84 -9.05 -3.48
CA ALA A 43 2.70 -8.41 -4.79
C ALA A 43 1.22 -8.35 -5.24
N GLN A 44 0.95 -8.66 -6.49
CA GLN A 44 -0.40 -8.80 -7.05
C GLN A 44 -0.79 -10.29 -7.25
N SER A 45 -0.38 -11.16 -6.32
CA SER A 45 -0.69 -12.60 -6.41
C SER A 45 -2.16 -12.91 -6.17
N LEU A 46 -2.67 -13.96 -6.84
CA LEU A 46 -4.05 -14.41 -6.76
C LEU A 46 -4.16 -15.82 -6.17
N THR A 47 -5.21 -16.05 -5.39
CA THR A 47 -5.55 -17.36 -4.84
C THR A 47 -6.46 -18.14 -5.81
N LEU A 48 -5.86 -18.95 -6.69
CA LEU A 48 -6.60 -19.66 -7.75
C LEU A 48 -6.91 -21.14 -7.44
N ARG A 49 -6.27 -21.73 -6.41
CA ARG A 49 -6.33 -23.19 -6.19
C ARG A 49 -7.03 -23.61 -4.91
N LYS A 50 -7.57 -22.68 -4.17
CA LYS A 50 -8.38 -22.90 -2.96
C LYS A 50 -9.51 -21.87 -2.89
N PRO A 51 -10.61 -22.16 -2.16
CA PRO A 51 -11.63 -21.15 -1.91
C PRO A 51 -11.05 -19.99 -1.11
N ILE A 52 -11.61 -18.79 -1.31
CA ILE A 52 -11.30 -17.59 -0.52
C ILE A 52 -12.47 -17.39 0.44
N PHE A 53 -12.18 -17.37 1.74
CA PHE A 53 -13.17 -17.09 2.76
C PHE A 53 -13.21 -15.58 3.05
N CYS A 54 -14.41 -15.08 3.29
CA CYS A 54 -14.65 -13.68 3.61
C CYS A 54 -15.66 -13.58 4.75
N GLU A 55 -15.35 -12.77 5.75
CA GLU A 55 -16.19 -12.53 6.91
C GLU A 55 -16.49 -11.03 7.04
N GLN A 56 -17.75 -10.69 7.22
CA GLN A 56 -18.15 -9.34 7.58
C GLN A 56 -17.94 -9.14 9.09
N ILE A 57 -16.95 -8.33 9.46
CA ILE A 57 -16.57 -8.09 10.86
C ILE A 57 -17.28 -6.88 11.47
N ALA A 58 -17.75 -5.95 10.63
CA ALA A 58 -18.55 -4.80 11.03
C ALA A 58 -19.39 -4.30 9.84
N GLU A 59 -20.24 -3.32 10.08
CA GLU A 59 -20.92 -2.63 8.98
C GLU A 59 -19.89 -2.03 8.03
N ARG A 60 -19.96 -2.43 6.73
CA ARG A 60 -19.03 -2.00 5.67
C ARG A 60 -17.56 -2.41 5.89
N GLU A 61 -17.28 -3.45 6.68
CA GLU A 61 -15.92 -3.97 6.90
C GLU A 61 -15.88 -5.50 6.71
N TRP A 62 -14.98 -5.98 5.86
CA TRP A 62 -14.79 -7.39 5.53
C TRP A 62 -13.34 -7.83 5.65
N ALA A 63 -13.13 -8.94 6.35
CA ALA A 63 -11.86 -9.65 6.44
C ALA A 63 -11.81 -10.78 5.42
N VAL A 64 -10.75 -10.85 4.61
CA VAL A 64 -10.58 -11.82 3.53
C VAL A 64 -9.40 -12.75 3.82
N ASP A 65 -9.62 -14.09 3.82
CA ASP A 65 -8.51 -15.06 3.87
C ASP A 65 -7.87 -15.23 2.49
N GLY A 66 -7.23 -14.17 2.05
CA GLY A 66 -6.61 -14.07 0.73
C GLY A 66 -5.52 -13.02 0.68
N THR A 67 -5.06 -12.72 -0.51
CA THR A 67 -4.11 -11.64 -0.81
C THR A 67 -4.83 -10.28 -0.86
N PRO A 68 -4.09 -9.15 -0.89
CA PRO A 68 -4.69 -7.84 -1.15
C PRO A 68 -5.43 -7.78 -2.49
N ALA A 69 -4.91 -8.41 -3.54
CA ALA A 69 -5.58 -8.50 -4.84
C ALA A 69 -6.88 -9.32 -4.77
N ASP A 70 -6.89 -10.44 -4.04
CA ASP A 70 -8.12 -11.22 -3.78
C ASP A 70 -9.17 -10.38 -3.07
N ALA A 71 -8.78 -9.59 -2.07
CA ALA A 71 -9.66 -8.69 -1.35
C ALA A 71 -10.29 -7.65 -2.29
N MET A 72 -9.52 -7.09 -3.21
CA MET A 72 -9.99 -6.15 -4.21
C MET A 72 -10.97 -6.79 -5.20
N ILE A 73 -10.66 -7.99 -5.71
CA ILE A 73 -11.55 -8.74 -6.62
C ILE A 73 -12.88 -9.03 -5.93
N LEU A 74 -12.86 -9.54 -4.68
CA LEU A 74 -14.07 -9.77 -3.92
C LEU A 74 -14.86 -8.47 -3.68
N ALA A 75 -14.19 -7.39 -3.35
CA ALA A 75 -14.83 -6.08 -3.19
C ALA A 75 -15.59 -5.68 -4.45
N PHE A 76 -14.94 -5.69 -5.62
CA PHE A 76 -15.54 -5.23 -6.87
C PHE A 76 -16.67 -6.13 -7.39
N HIS A 77 -16.56 -7.45 -7.22
CA HIS A 77 -17.47 -8.39 -7.86
C HIS A 77 -18.53 -8.99 -6.95
N SER A 78 -18.42 -8.81 -5.62
CA SER A 78 -19.33 -9.47 -4.68
C SER A 78 -19.78 -8.60 -3.50
N LEU A 79 -18.89 -7.84 -2.88
CA LEU A 79 -19.18 -7.21 -1.58
C LEU A 79 -19.77 -5.80 -1.74
N LEU A 80 -19.31 -5.04 -2.73
CA LEU A 80 -19.77 -3.67 -2.96
C LEU A 80 -21.05 -3.66 -3.80
N ARG A 81 -22.06 -2.92 -3.34
CA ARG A 81 -23.29 -2.70 -4.10
C ARG A 81 -23.11 -1.72 -5.26
N GLN A 82 -22.16 -0.81 -5.12
CA GLN A 82 -21.81 0.20 -6.10
C GLN A 82 -20.30 0.27 -6.23
N ARG A 83 -19.82 0.57 -7.42
CA ARG A 83 -18.41 0.78 -7.70
C ARG A 83 -17.89 1.93 -6.84
N PRO A 84 -16.71 1.83 -6.21
CA PRO A 84 -16.12 2.94 -5.49
C PRO A 84 -15.65 4.02 -6.46
N ASP A 85 -15.69 5.27 -6.01
CA ASP A 85 -15.18 6.44 -6.74
C ASP A 85 -13.67 6.59 -6.57
N LEU A 86 -13.12 6.01 -5.48
CA LEU A 86 -11.70 6.02 -5.16
C LEU A 86 -11.33 4.76 -4.37
N VAL A 87 -10.16 4.21 -4.65
CA VAL A 87 -9.50 3.20 -3.81
C VAL A 87 -8.27 3.80 -3.16
N VAL A 88 -8.11 3.57 -1.85
CA VAL A 88 -6.89 3.94 -1.13
C VAL A 88 -6.36 2.71 -0.40
N SER A 89 -5.14 2.28 -0.77
CA SER A 89 -4.46 1.12 -0.18
C SER A 89 -3.36 1.59 0.78
N GLY A 90 -3.40 1.16 2.03
CA GLY A 90 -2.43 1.50 3.07
C GLY A 90 -3.06 1.77 4.44
N ILE A 91 -2.38 2.49 5.35
CA ILE A 91 -1.05 3.10 5.23
C ILE A 91 0.00 2.04 5.57
N ASN A 92 0.87 1.72 4.61
CA ASN A 92 1.93 0.76 4.81
C ASN A 92 3.04 1.32 5.73
N PRO A 93 3.47 0.58 6.78
CA PRO A 93 4.57 0.97 7.65
C PRO A 93 5.93 0.62 7.00
N GLY A 94 6.29 1.35 5.96
CA GLY A 94 7.51 1.15 5.17
C GLY A 94 7.33 1.72 3.77
N GLY A 95 8.38 2.29 3.19
CA GLY A 95 8.29 2.86 1.84
C GLY A 95 8.21 1.79 0.76
N ASN A 96 7.33 1.99 -0.21
CA ASN A 96 7.27 1.23 -1.45
C ASN A 96 7.96 2.03 -2.56
N LEU A 97 9.29 1.93 -2.60
CA LEU A 97 10.20 2.73 -3.43
C LEU A 97 11.02 1.83 -4.35
N GLY A 98 11.41 2.33 -5.51
CA GLY A 98 12.24 1.60 -6.45
C GLY A 98 11.69 0.21 -6.76
N GLU A 99 12.55 -0.80 -6.71
CA GLU A 99 12.18 -2.20 -6.99
C GLU A 99 11.17 -2.81 -5.99
N ASN A 100 11.05 -2.25 -4.76
CA ASN A 100 10.09 -2.76 -3.77
C ASN A 100 8.64 -2.59 -4.21
N VAL A 101 8.36 -1.67 -5.12
CA VAL A 101 7.04 -1.52 -5.76
C VAL A 101 6.54 -2.84 -6.36
N TYR A 102 7.44 -3.63 -6.98
CA TYR A 102 7.07 -4.90 -7.62
C TYR A 102 6.67 -6.03 -6.65
N TYR A 103 7.09 -5.92 -5.38
CA TYR A 103 6.79 -6.91 -4.35
C TYR A 103 5.68 -6.46 -3.39
N SER A 104 5.28 -5.19 -3.45
CA SER A 104 4.32 -4.57 -2.54
C SER A 104 2.89 -5.07 -2.76
N GLY A 105 2.27 -5.61 -1.71
CA GLY A 105 0.85 -5.91 -1.68
C GLY A 105 -0.02 -4.64 -1.61
N THR A 106 0.47 -3.58 -0.94
CA THR A 106 -0.19 -2.27 -0.90
C THR A 106 -0.34 -1.69 -2.31
N VAL A 107 0.76 -1.69 -3.10
CA VAL A 107 0.73 -1.22 -4.49
C VAL A 107 -0.07 -2.18 -5.37
N GLY A 108 0.06 -3.51 -5.15
CA GLY A 108 -0.69 -4.53 -5.89
C GLY A 108 -2.21 -4.37 -5.78
N ALA A 109 -2.72 -4.02 -4.59
CA ALA A 109 -4.14 -3.72 -4.41
C ALA A 109 -4.57 -2.44 -5.17
N ALA A 110 -3.75 -1.39 -5.17
CA ALA A 110 -4.02 -0.20 -5.95
C ALA A 110 -3.93 -0.46 -7.48
N MET A 111 -3.03 -1.35 -7.91
CA MET A 111 -2.97 -1.82 -9.31
C MET A 111 -4.26 -2.54 -9.71
N GLU A 112 -4.80 -3.39 -8.84
CA GLU A 112 -6.06 -4.08 -9.10
C GLU A 112 -7.23 -3.09 -9.30
N ALA A 113 -7.26 -2.00 -8.53
CA ALA A 113 -8.22 -0.92 -8.73
C ALA A 113 -8.04 -0.21 -10.09
N ALA A 114 -6.78 0.11 -10.46
CA ALA A 114 -6.46 0.76 -11.73
C ALA A 114 -6.83 -0.11 -12.94
N ILE A 115 -6.60 -1.44 -12.86
CA ILE A 115 -7.03 -2.43 -13.87
C ILE A 115 -8.54 -2.38 -14.04
N ASN A 116 -9.27 -2.22 -12.94
CA ASN A 116 -10.72 -2.07 -12.93
C ASN A 116 -11.18 -0.63 -13.24
N HIS A 117 -10.30 0.25 -13.72
CA HIS A 117 -10.57 1.64 -14.08
C HIS A 117 -11.14 2.48 -12.93
N VAL A 118 -10.76 2.20 -11.68
CA VAL A 118 -11.05 3.04 -10.52
C VAL A 118 -9.80 3.82 -10.17
N PRO A 119 -9.88 5.15 -9.97
CA PRO A 119 -8.77 5.93 -9.44
C PRO A 119 -8.24 5.31 -8.15
N ALA A 120 -6.91 5.21 -8.03
CA ALA A 120 -6.30 4.51 -6.89
C ALA A 120 -5.06 5.22 -6.35
N ILE A 121 -4.89 5.15 -5.03
CA ILE A 121 -3.73 5.64 -4.31
C ILE A 121 -3.17 4.49 -3.46
N ALA A 122 -1.90 4.15 -3.64
CA ALA A 122 -1.12 3.38 -2.67
C ALA A 122 -0.39 4.37 -1.76
N VAL A 123 -0.52 4.22 -0.44
CA VAL A 123 0.09 5.14 0.51
C VAL A 123 0.96 4.42 1.52
N SER A 124 2.18 4.93 1.68
CA SER A 124 3.22 4.37 2.54
C SER A 124 3.87 5.46 3.36
N ILE A 125 4.22 5.16 4.61
CA ILE A 125 4.99 6.06 5.45
C ILE A 125 6.42 5.55 5.61
N VAL A 126 7.40 6.37 5.21
CA VAL A 126 8.83 6.02 5.33
C VAL A 126 9.31 6.45 6.70
N TYR A 127 9.57 5.47 7.54
CA TYR A 127 9.86 5.68 8.95
C TYR A 127 11.35 5.53 9.28
N ARG A 128 11.84 6.35 10.21
CA ARG A 128 13.19 6.27 10.80
C ARG A 128 13.07 6.30 12.32
N GLY A 129 12.54 5.22 12.93
CA GLY A 129 12.34 5.20 14.39
C GLY A 129 11.63 3.93 14.88
N LYS A 130 11.25 3.91 16.17
CA LYS A 130 10.62 2.73 16.82
C LYS A 130 9.09 2.84 16.97
N THR A 131 8.52 4.03 16.81
CA THR A 131 7.06 4.26 16.96
C THR A 131 6.48 4.83 15.68
N PHE A 132 5.39 4.26 15.19
CA PHE A 132 4.72 4.72 13.96
C PHE A 132 3.69 5.80 14.30
N ASP A 133 3.82 6.97 13.65
CA ASP A 133 2.79 8.00 13.61
C ASP A 133 2.25 8.09 12.17
N TYR A 134 1.01 7.69 11.96
CA TYR A 134 0.35 7.72 10.66
C TYR A 134 -0.26 9.09 10.32
N GLN A 135 -0.29 10.03 11.27
CA GLN A 135 -0.97 11.33 11.09
C GLN A 135 -0.44 12.16 9.92
N PRO A 136 0.89 12.23 9.63
CA PRO A 136 1.37 12.93 8.44
C PRO A 136 0.78 12.38 7.13
N ALA A 137 0.66 11.04 7.03
CA ALA A 137 0.10 10.38 5.87
C ALA A 137 -1.42 10.60 5.78
N VAL A 138 -2.16 10.46 6.87
CA VAL A 138 -3.60 10.73 6.93
C VAL A 138 -3.88 12.16 6.46
N LYS A 139 -3.21 13.16 7.03
CA LYS A 139 -3.39 14.58 6.66
C LYS A 139 -3.08 14.88 5.20
N PHE A 140 -2.10 14.19 4.63
CA PHE A 140 -1.80 14.35 3.21
C PHE A 140 -2.88 13.74 2.34
N ILE A 141 -3.34 12.52 2.65
CA ILE A 141 -4.39 11.84 1.90
C ILE A 141 -5.74 12.56 2.03
N GLU A 142 -6.07 13.13 3.19
CA GLU A 142 -7.26 13.98 3.36
C GLU A 142 -7.28 15.19 2.40
N ARG A 143 -6.12 15.69 1.98
CA ARG A 143 -6.00 16.76 0.99
C ARG A 143 -5.97 16.24 -0.45
N LEU A 144 -5.33 15.11 -0.68
CA LEU A 144 -5.16 14.54 -2.01
C LEU A 144 -6.44 13.87 -2.52
N ALA A 145 -7.15 13.13 -1.67
CA ALA A 145 -8.32 12.37 -2.07
C ALA A 145 -9.43 13.23 -2.70
N PRO A 146 -9.80 14.40 -2.17
CA PRO A 146 -10.79 15.29 -2.82
C PRO A 146 -10.35 15.78 -4.20
N LEU A 147 -9.06 16.00 -4.42
CA LEU A 147 -8.53 16.40 -5.73
C LEU A 147 -8.68 15.26 -6.74
N ILE A 148 -8.34 14.03 -6.35
CA ILE A 148 -8.48 12.86 -7.23
C ILE A 148 -9.95 12.54 -7.51
N LEU A 149 -10.83 12.70 -6.50
CA LEU A 149 -12.27 12.51 -6.67
C LEU A 149 -12.87 13.53 -7.65
N LYS A 150 -12.34 14.75 -7.69
CA LYS A 150 -12.81 15.82 -8.58
C LYS A 150 -12.22 15.71 -10.00
N GLU A 151 -10.91 15.53 -10.12
CA GLU A 151 -10.20 15.61 -11.40
C GLU A 151 -10.01 14.24 -12.06
N GLY A 152 -10.09 13.14 -11.29
CA GLY A 152 -9.78 11.78 -11.73
C GLY A 152 -8.28 11.52 -11.89
N LEU A 153 -7.96 10.33 -12.39
CA LEU A 153 -6.65 9.94 -12.89
C LEU A 153 -6.78 9.42 -14.32
N PRO A 154 -5.74 9.51 -15.14
CA PRO A 154 -5.76 8.87 -16.45
C PRO A 154 -6.07 7.37 -16.34
N PRO A 155 -6.76 6.76 -17.32
CA PRO A 155 -7.08 5.33 -17.30
C PRO A 155 -5.82 4.46 -17.09
N GLY A 156 -5.89 3.51 -16.17
CA GLY A 156 -4.79 2.60 -15.84
C GLY A 156 -3.65 3.22 -15.03
N VAL A 157 -3.82 4.44 -14.53
CA VAL A 157 -2.84 5.13 -13.68
C VAL A 157 -3.28 5.08 -12.23
N LEU A 158 -2.32 4.82 -11.35
CA LEU A 158 -2.45 4.97 -9.90
C LEU A 158 -1.38 5.94 -9.38
N LEU A 159 -1.57 6.47 -8.18
CA LEU A 159 -0.54 7.20 -7.47
C LEU A 159 0.09 6.30 -6.40
N ASN A 160 1.41 6.16 -6.43
CA ASN A 160 2.18 5.52 -5.37
C ASN A 160 2.81 6.63 -4.50
N VAL A 161 2.23 6.86 -3.33
CA VAL A 161 2.57 7.99 -2.46
C VAL A 161 3.41 7.50 -1.29
N ASN A 162 4.65 7.98 -1.20
CA ASN A 162 5.56 7.69 -0.11
C ASN A 162 5.81 8.95 0.72
N ILE A 163 5.55 8.90 2.02
CA ILE A 163 5.56 10.07 2.91
C ILE A 163 6.65 9.89 3.96
N PRO A 164 7.66 10.76 4.01
CA PRO A 164 8.61 10.77 5.12
C PRO A 164 7.89 11.14 6.43
N HIS A 165 8.17 10.42 7.53
CA HIS A 165 7.53 10.71 8.83
C HIS A 165 7.85 12.13 9.35
N THR A 166 8.95 12.72 8.90
CA THR A 166 9.36 14.10 9.24
C THR A 166 8.97 15.13 8.18
N TRP A 167 8.04 14.79 7.29
CA TRP A 167 7.61 15.65 6.19
C TRP A 167 7.24 17.08 6.63
N LYS A 168 7.72 18.06 5.87
CA LYS A 168 7.56 19.50 6.16
C LYS A 168 6.87 20.28 5.04
N GLY A 169 6.15 19.61 4.15
CA GLY A 169 5.31 20.25 3.13
C GLY A 169 5.83 20.19 1.69
N SER A 170 7.02 19.66 1.44
CA SER A 170 7.53 19.46 0.08
C SER A 170 6.92 18.20 -0.57
N VAL A 171 6.47 18.31 -1.83
CA VAL A 171 5.91 17.21 -2.64
C VAL A 171 6.58 17.23 -4.01
N ARG A 172 6.92 16.05 -4.52
CA ARG A 172 7.57 15.90 -5.83
C ARG A 172 6.89 14.79 -6.63
N PHE A 173 6.65 15.04 -7.91
CA PHE A 173 6.39 13.97 -8.87
C PHE A 173 7.73 13.37 -9.29
N THR A 174 7.86 12.07 -9.12
CA THR A 174 9.12 11.36 -9.29
C THR A 174 8.96 10.16 -10.21
N ARG A 175 10.09 9.66 -10.72
CA ARG A 175 10.16 8.36 -11.38
C ARG A 175 10.50 7.30 -10.34
N GLN A 176 10.09 6.07 -10.58
CA GLN A 176 10.56 4.91 -9.82
C GLN A 176 12.07 4.80 -9.95
N SER A 177 12.78 4.69 -8.84
CA SER A 177 14.22 4.43 -8.83
C SER A 177 14.56 3.10 -9.50
N PRO A 178 15.71 3.00 -10.17
CA PRO A 178 16.26 1.70 -10.52
C PRO A 178 16.55 0.88 -9.25
N LYS A 179 16.92 -0.38 -9.43
CA LYS A 179 17.29 -1.23 -8.27
C LYS A 179 18.46 -0.62 -7.51
N ILE A 180 18.19 -0.24 -6.27
CA ILE A 180 19.18 0.36 -5.35
C ILE A 180 19.48 -0.51 -4.14
N THR A 181 18.95 -1.74 -4.11
CA THR A 181 19.28 -2.74 -3.10
C THR A 181 19.98 -3.94 -3.73
N ARG A 182 20.75 -4.64 -2.92
CA ARG A 182 21.36 -5.91 -3.26
C ARG A 182 20.81 -6.98 -2.33
N ASN A 183 20.32 -8.07 -2.91
CA ASN A 183 19.93 -9.24 -2.14
C ASN A 183 21.17 -9.91 -1.55
N VAL A 184 21.17 -10.12 -0.24
CA VAL A 184 22.21 -10.82 0.49
C VAL A 184 21.59 -12.07 1.12
N LEU A 185 22.20 -13.21 0.83
CA LEU A 185 21.79 -14.50 1.40
C LEU A 185 22.77 -14.90 2.51
N GLU A 186 22.25 -15.06 3.71
CA GLU A 186 22.99 -15.61 4.84
C GLU A 186 22.64 -17.09 4.99
N ARG A 187 23.63 -17.96 4.74
CA ARG A 187 23.48 -19.41 4.91
C ARG A 187 23.69 -19.79 6.37
N ARG A 188 22.80 -20.59 6.94
CA ARG A 188 22.91 -21.19 8.28
C ARG A 188 22.50 -22.66 8.27
N GLU A 189 22.71 -23.36 9.40
CA GLU A 189 22.26 -24.74 9.61
C GLU A 189 21.39 -24.81 10.88
N ASP A 190 20.33 -25.61 10.84
CA ASP A 190 19.52 -25.89 12.03
C ASP A 190 20.22 -26.94 12.93
N PRO A 191 19.74 -27.18 14.17
CA PRO A 191 20.33 -28.18 15.07
C PRO A 191 20.34 -29.62 14.54
N ARG A 192 19.64 -29.91 13.43
CA ARG A 192 19.60 -31.21 12.76
C ARG A 192 20.48 -31.25 11.50
N GLY A 193 21.30 -30.22 11.27
CA GLY A 193 22.20 -30.11 10.12
C GLY A 193 21.52 -29.76 8.79
N ARG A 194 20.24 -29.31 8.78
CA ARG A 194 19.58 -28.88 7.56
C ARG A 194 19.95 -27.44 7.25
N THR A 195 20.45 -27.17 6.05
CA THR A 195 20.79 -25.83 5.58
C THR A 195 19.52 -25.02 5.34
N TYR A 196 19.54 -23.74 5.78
CA TYR A 196 18.55 -22.75 5.46
C TYR A 196 19.21 -21.42 5.17
N TYR A 197 18.45 -20.48 4.57
CA TYR A 197 18.96 -19.17 4.16
C TYR A 197 18.06 -18.07 4.67
N TRP A 198 18.66 -17.00 5.20
CA TRP A 198 17.98 -15.72 5.39
C TRP A 198 18.25 -14.85 4.18
N LEU A 199 17.18 -14.22 3.66
CA LEU A 199 17.26 -13.19 2.64
C LEU A 199 17.23 -11.82 3.31
N HIS A 200 18.24 -10.99 3.03
CA HIS A 200 18.33 -9.60 3.48
C HIS A 200 18.51 -8.69 2.28
N GLU A 201 18.10 -7.43 2.42
CA GLU A 201 18.39 -6.38 1.47
C GLU A 201 19.46 -5.43 2.04
N GLN A 202 20.49 -5.20 1.25
CA GLN A 202 21.51 -4.20 1.53
C GLN A 202 21.30 -3.01 0.60
N LYS A 203 21.10 -1.81 1.15
CA LYS A 203 20.96 -0.59 0.35
C LYS A 203 22.29 -0.23 -0.30
N LEU A 204 22.24 0.09 -1.60
CA LEU A 204 23.33 0.66 -2.36
C LEU A 204 23.09 2.17 -2.40
N LEU A 205 23.91 2.97 -1.71
CA LEU A 205 23.68 4.41 -1.53
C LEU A 205 24.33 5.27 -2.62
N GLU A 206 24.89 4.68 -3.68
CA GLU A 206 25.61 5.42 -4.73
C GLU A 206 24.77 5.58 -5.99
N GLY A 207 24.82 6.77 -6.60
CA GLY A 207 24.25 7.04 -7.92
C GLY A 207 22.74 7.21 -7.96
N ILE A 208 22.12 7.72 -6.90
CA ILE A 208 20.67 8.00 -6.89
C ILE A 208 20.38 9.20 -7.79
N ASP A 209 19.63 8.97 -8.86
CA ASP A 209 19.15 10.01 -9.78
C ASP A 209 18.20 10.97 -9.01
N PRO A 210 18.44 12.31 -9.07
CA PRO A 210 17.64 13.28 -8.33
C PRO A 210 16.16 13.28 -8.63
N ASP A 211 15.71 12.81 -9.79
CA ASP A 211 14.30 12.79 -10.19
C ASP A 211 13.53 11.56 -9.69
N THR A 212 14.12 10.78 -8.77
CA THR A 212 13.56 9.51 -8.33
C THR A 212 12.88 9.60 -6.95
N ASP A 213 12.04 8.60 -6.65
CA ASP A 213 11.34 8.42 -5.39
C ASP A 213 12.30 8.36 -4.19
N TYR A 214 13.40 7.64 -4.31
CA TYR A 214 14.43 7.59 -3.26
C TYR A 214 15.09 8.94 -3.00
N ALA A 215 15.37 9.71 -4.06
CA ALA A 215 15.95 11.06 -3.92
C ALA A 215 14.99 11.99 -3.19
N ALA A 216 13.69 11.97 -3.55
CA ALA A 216 12.67 12.78 -2.88
C ALA A 216 12.59 12.45 -1.39
N ILE A 217 12.54 11.16 -1.04
CA ILE A 217 12.52 10.71 0.36
C ILE A 217 13.79 11.09 1.11
N ALA A 218 14.98 11.02 0.48
CA ALA A 218 16.23 11.44 1.10
C ALA A 218 16.23 12.93 1.45
N GLU A 219 15.58 13.76 0.62
CA GLU A 219 15.38 15.20 0.82
C GLU A 219 14.16 15.55 1.70
N ASN A 220 13.55 14.54 2.32
CA ASN A 220 12.37 14.69 3.17
C ASN A 220 11.14 15.28 2.44
N ALA A 221 11.02 15.03 1.14
CA ALA A 221 9.87 15.34 0.32
C ALA A 221 8.98 14.10 0.14
N ILE A 222 7.66 14.31 -0.01
CA ILE A 222 6.73 13.27 -0.47
C ILE A 222 7.07 12.97 -1.94
N SER A 223 7.12 11.69 -2.23
CA SER A 223 7.21 11.16 -3.59
C SER A 223 5.89 10.62 -4.04
#